data_59e6cea8ad5689422e9faaf1080dfa11
#
_entry.id   59e6cea8ad5689422e9faaf1080dfa11
#
_cell.length_a   1.000
_cell.length_b   1.000
_cell.length_c   1.000
_cell.angle_alpha   90.00
_cell.angle_beta   90.00
_cell.angle_gamma   90.00
#
_symmetry.space_group_name_H-M   'P 1'
#
loop_
_entity.id
_entity.type
_entity.pdbx_description
1 polymer ?
#
loop_
_entity_poly.entity_id
_entity_poly.type
_entity_poly.pdbx_seq_one_letter_code
_entity_poly.pdbx_strand_id
1 'polypeptide(L)'
;MTDWVPDLDLILGPRYLAFVFALDADIAAGRVKPGMRLLPQRDMAQRLGLSVGTVSKAYAEAEQRGLISGEVGRGTFVQRRRPEQRTALGTSDATINLALNVPPYTGEDDVIGSTISDIVATGEMSNLLGYLPHQGLRQHREAIVGWLATLGVTSDAEQIFITHGGQHALSIALGMIARPGDTILTEAFTYSGMLALSVQNSYRLQGVAIDGEGLVPESLDLAFSETGARVLYCMPTLQTPTGAIIAAIRSPGAKHLAKLMT
;
A
#
# COMPACT_ATOMS: atom_id res chain seq x y z
N MET A 1 25.34 -28.14 4.33
CA MET A 1 24.38 -28.83 3.44
C MET A 1 23.12 -29.02 4.25
N THR A 2 21.98 -28.61 3.75
CA THR A 2 20.72 -28.86 4.47
C THR A 2 20.19 -30.24 4.08
N ASP A 3 19.72 -30.98 5.06
CA ASP A 3 18.96 -32.20 4.84
C ASP A 3 17.45 -31.94 4.59
N TRP A 4 17.10 -30.68 4.26
CA TRP A 4 15.72 -30.31 4.02
C TRP A 4 15.17 -30.98 2.77
N VAL A 5 14.04 -31.62 2.93
CA VAL A 5 13.24 -32.25 1.88
C VAL A 5 11.78 -31.85 2.11
N PRO A 6 11.08 -31.28 1.12
CA PRO A 6 9.69 -30.87 1.30
C PRO A 6 8.75 -32.06 1.41
N ASP A 7 7.70 -31.89 2.22
CA ASP A 7 6.55 -32.79 2.19
C ASP A 7 5.59 -32.35 1.07
N LEU A 8 5.43 -33.22 0.09
CA LEU A 8 4.60 -32.93 -1.10
C LEU A 8 3.21 -33.56 -1.03
N ASP A 9 2.89 -34.34 0.00
CA ASP A 9 1.65 -35.12 0.04
C ASP A 9 0.44 -34.28 0.44
N LEU A 10 0.69 -33.15 1.08
CA LEU A 10 -0.36 -32.22 1.52
C LEU A 10 -0.78 -31.23 0.43
N ILE A 11 -0.10 -31.20 -0.72
CA ILE A 11 -0.32 -30.19 -1.76
C ILE A 11 -0.86 -30.83 -3.03
N LEU A 12 -2.10 -30.50 -3.39
CA LEU A 12 -2.75 -30.96 -4.61
C LEU A 12 -2.19 -30.24 -5.84
N GLY A 13 -1.93 -30.99 -6.92
CA GLY A 13 -1.51 -30.45 -8.21
C GLY A 13 -0.20 -31.07 -8.76
N PRO A 14 0.39 -30.44 -9.78
CA PRO A 14 1.64 -30.91 -10.36
C PRO A 14 2.78 -30.92 -9.35
N ARG A 15 3.51 -32.02 -9.24
CA ARG A 15 4.57 -32.24 -8.23
C ARG A 15 5.64 -31.13 -8.21
N TYR A 16 5.97 -30.53 -9.35
CA TYR A 16 6.93 -29.42 -9.39
C TYR A 16 6.39 -28.14 -8.73
N LEU A 17 5.08 -27.87 -8.84
CA LEU A 17 4.45 -26.74 -8.14
C LEU A 17 4.29 -27.05 -6.65
N ALA A 18 3.94 -28.28 -6.29
CA ALA A 18 3.88 -28.69 -4.90
C ALA A 18 5.23 -28.47 -4.18
N PHE A 19 6.33 -28.80 -4.85
CA PHE A 19 7.68 -28.48 -4.35
C PHE A 19 7.87 -26.98 -4.08
N VAL A 20 7.50 -26.13 -5.03
CA VAL A 20 7.66 -24.67 -4.91
C VAL A 20 6.83 -24.11 -3.76
N PHE A 21 5.58 -24.54 -3.63
CA PHE A 21 4.72 -24.12 -2.53
C PHE A 21 5.22 -24.61 -1.16
N ALA A 22 5.70 -25.85 -1.07
CA ALA A 22 6.29 -26.37 0.16
C ALA A 22 7.55 -25.58 0.56
N LEU A 23 8.41 -25.24 -0.42
CA LEU A 23 9.61 -24.44 -0.20
C LEU A 23 9.24 -23.04 0.30
N ASP A 24 8.29 -22.39 -0.33
CA ASP A 24 7.83 -21.05 0.06
C ASP A 24 7.24 -21.04 1.47
N ALA A 25 6.38 -22.03 1.79
CA ALA A 25 5.82 -22.20 3.13
C ALA A 25 6.89 -22.47 4.20
N ASP A 26 7.93 -23.24 3.87
CA ASP A 26 9.00 -23.55 4.80
C ASP A 26 9.97 -22.39 5.01
N ILE A 27 10.17 -21.56 3.99
CA ILE A 27 10.88 -20.29 4.11
C ILE A 27 10.08 -19.33 5.01
N ALA A 28 8.79 -19.18 4.77
CA ALA A 28 7.91 -18.33 5.57
C ALA A 28 7.85 -18.76 7.04
N ALA A 29 7.80 -20.07 7.30
CA ALA A 29 7.83 -20.64 8.65
C ALA A 29 9.23 -20.65 9.31
N GLY A 30 10.27 -20.16 8.63
CA GLY A 30 11.63 -20.13 9.14
C GLY A 30 12.32 -21.50 9.24
N ARG A 31 11.68 -22.57 8.74
CA ARG A 31 12.29 -23.92 8.67
C ARG A 31 13.44 -23.98 7.66
N VAL A 32 13.33 -23.21 6.60
CA VAL A 32 14.38 -23.02 5.58
C VAL A 32 14.83 -21.56 5.64
N LYS A 33 16.09 -21.32 5.96
CA LYS A 33 16.63 -19.97 6.16
C LYS A 33 17.33 -19.45 4.91
N PRO A 34 17.29 -18.13 4.64
CA PRO A 34 18.08 -17.51 3.59
C PRO A 34 19.57 -17.87 3.71
N GLY A 35 20.22 -18.12 2.56
CA GLY A 35 21.61 -18.56 2.49
C GLY A 35 21.81 -20.07 2.68
N MET A 36 20.76 -20.82 3.04
CA MET A 36 20.84 -22.28 3.11
C MET A 36 21.05 -22.87 1.71
N ARG A 37 21.96 -23.83 1.58
CA ARG A 37 22.22 -24.54 0.34
C ARG A 37 21.27 -25.72 0.21
N LEU A 38 20.49 -25.78 -0.85
CA LEU A 38 19.63 -26.91 -1.18
C LEU A 38 20.45 -28.11 -1.69
N LEU A 39 19.86 -29.28 -1.60
CA LEU A 39 20.42 -30.49 -2.20
C LEU A 39 20.59 -30.33 -3.71
N PRO A 40 21.60 -30.95 -4.34
CA PRO A 40 21.67 -31.06 -5.79
C PRO A 40 20.39 -31.69 -6.37
N GLN A 41 19.98 -31.24 -7.55
CA GLN A 41 18.70 -31.67 -8.15
C GLN A 41 18.59 -33.21 -8.26
N ARG A 42 19.68 -33.92 -8.49
CA ARG A 42 19.69 -35.41 -8.55
C ARG A 42 19.39 -36.01 -7.18
N ASP A 43 20.05 -35.51 -6.15
CA ASP A 43 19.90 -36.01 -4.79
C ASP A 43 18.48 -35.70 -4.25
N MET A 44 17.96 -34.52 -4.56
CA MET A 44 16.58 -34.13 -4.22
C MET A 44 15.57 -35.03 -4.94
N ALA A 45 15.78 -35.32 -6.23
CA ALA A 45 14.94 -36.23 -7.01
C ALA A 45 14.89 -37.63 -6.40
N GLN A 46 16.06 -38.16 -6.00
CA GLN A 46 16.14 -39.44 -5.33
C GLN A 46 15.40 -39.47 -4.02
N ARG A 47 15.52 -38.43 -3.18
CA ARG A 47 14.83 -38.36 -1.87
C ARG A 47 13.31 -38.20 -1.99
N LEU A 48 12.85 -37.53 -3.03
CA LEU A 48 11.43 -37.32 -3.28
C LEU A 48 10.77 -38.44 -4.11
N GLY A 49 11.56 -39.40 -4.64
CA GLY A 49 11.03 -40.40 -5.55
C GLY A 49 10.51 -39.82 -6.87
N LEU A 50 11.06 -38.70 -7.32
CA LEU A 50 10.63 -37.96 -8.51
C LEU A 50 11.69 -38.08 -9.63
N SER A 51 11.28 -37.84 -10.89
CA SER A 51 12.22 -37.71 -11.98
C SER A 51 13.11 -36.46 -11.81
N VAL A 52 14.38 -36.54 -12.27
CA VAL A 52 15.27 -35.37 -12.27
C VAL A 52 14.66 -34.21 -13.05
N GLY A 53 13.97 -34.49 -14.17
CA GLY A 53 13.29 -33.47 -14.98
C GLY A 53 12.21 -32.74 -14.21
N THR A 54 11.44 -33.42 -13.34
CA THR A 54 10.42 -32.79 -12.47
C THR A 54 11.08 -31.85 -11.45
N VAL A 55 12.17 -32.28 -10.84
CA VAL A 55 12.91 -31.45 -9.86
C VAL A 55 13.64 -30.31 -10.56
N SER A 56 14.20 -30.50 -11.75
CA SER A 56 14.79 -29.41 -12.53
C SER A 56 13.75 -28.32 -12.83
N LYS A 57 12.53 -28.73 -13.22
CA LYS A 57 11.42 -27.80 -13.43
C LYS A 57 11.01 -27.09 -12.15
N ALA A 58 10.99 -27.80 -11.02
CA ALA A 58 10.71 -27.20 -9.71
C ALA A 58 11.76 -26.16 -9.30
N TYR A 59 13.03 -26.45 -9.51
CA TYR A 59 14.12 -25.51 -9.21
C TYR A 59 14.07 -24.30 -10.13
N ALA A 60 13.83 -24.47 -11.43
CA ALA A 60 13.67 -23.36 -12.36
C ALA A 60 12.50 -22.45 -11.97
N GLU A 61 11.36 -23.04 -11.61
CA GLU A 61 10.19 -22.28 -11.15
C GLU A 61 10.46 -21.57 -9.81
N ALA A 62 11.14 -22.22 -8.85
CA ALA A 62 11.53 -21.61 -7.59
C ALA A 62 12.53 -20.46 -7.80
N GLU A 63 13.45 -20.59 -8.77
CA GLU A 63 14.39 -19.53 -9.13
C GLU A 63 13.68 -18.36 -9.81
N GLN A 64 12.75 -18.64 -10.72
CA GLN A 64 11.90 -17.61 -11.35
C GLN A 64 11.06 -16.83 -10.33
N ARG A 65 10.65 -17.48 -9.25
CA ARG A 65 9.94 -16.84 -8.12
C ARG A 65 10.88 -16.20 -7.11
N GLY A 66 12.19 -16.18 -7.35
CA GLY A 66 13.16 -15.56 -6.45
C GLY A 66 13.36 -16.29 -5.11
N LEU A 67 12.84 -17.51 -4.95
CA LEU A 67 12.98 -18.28 -3.72
C LEU A 67 14.41 -18.86 -3.57
N ILE A 68 15.06 -19.16 -4.69
CA ILE A 68 16.42 -19.70 -4.74
C ILE A 68 17.23 -19.03 -5.85
N SER A 69 18.55 -19.16 -5.80
CA SER A 69 19.44 -18.81 -6.92
C SER A 69 20.52 -19.85 -7.09
N GLY A 70 20.86 -20.15 -8.35
CA GLY A 70 21.98 -21.01 -8.72
C GLY A 70 23.28 -20.21 -8.76
N GLU A 71 24.32 -20.69 -8.06
CA GLU A 71 25.67 -20.16 -8.17
C GLU A 71 26.53 -21.21 -8.87
N VAL A 72 27.12 -20.85 -10.01
CA VAL A 72 27.95 -21.77 -10.83
C VAL A 72 29.09 -22.34 -9.98
N GLY A 73 29.20 -23.66 -9.91
CA GLY A 73 30.20 -24.37 -9.13
C GLY A 73 29.98 -24.41 -7.62
N ARG A 74 29.03 -23.67 -7.08
CA ARG A 74 28.78 -23.60 -5.62
C ARG A 74 27.49 -24.26 -5.19
N GLY A 75 26.50 -24.32 -6.07
CA GLY A 75 25.20 -24.95 -5.81
C GLY A 75 24.03 -23.98 -5.85
N THR A 76 22.87 -24.43 -5.38
CA THR A 76 21.64 -23.64 -5.32
C THR A 76 21.37 -23.19 -3.87
N PHE A 77 21.13 -21.92 -3.67
CA PHE A 77 20.97 -21.32 -2.36
C PHE A 77 19.60 -20.66 -2.23
N VAL A 78 19.01 -20.79 -1.05
CA VAL A 78 17.78 -20.10 -0.69
C VAL A 78 18.07 -18.60 -0.63
N GLN A 79 17.28 -17.84 -1.35
CA GLN A 79 17.37 -16.39 -1.33
C GLN A 79 16.67 -15.82 -0.10
N ARG A 80 17.20 -14.69 0.39
CA ARG A 80 16.41 -13.85 1.27
C ARG A 80 15.21 -13.40 0.43
N ARG A 81 13.99 -13.71 0.86
CA ARG A 81 12.80 -13.13 0.22
C ARG A 81 13.04 -11.63 0.15
N ARG A 82 13.55 -11.14 -0.96
CA ARG A 82 13.40 -9.73 -1.27
C ARG A 82 11.91 -9.58 -1.40
N PRO A 83 11.27 -8.71 -0.61
CA PRO A 83 9.95 -8.29 -0.96
C PRO A 83 10.08 -7.88 -2.42
N GLU A 84 9.47 -8.60 -3.33
CA GLU A 84 9.31 -8.09 -4.67
C GLU A 84 8.76 -6.69 -4.44
N GLN A 85 9.53 -5.69 -4.83
CA GLN A 85 8.93 -4.38 -5.05
C GLN A 85 7.84 -4.69 -6.07
N ARG A 86 6.62 -4.89 -5.56
CA ARG A 86 5.44 -4.98 -6.40
C ARG A 86 5.35 -3.62 -7.06
N THR A 87 6.13 -3.46 -8.11
CA THR A 87 5.89 -2.43 -9.11
C THR A 87 4.51 -2.79 -9.67
N ALA A 88 3.51 -2.19 -9.08
CA ALA A 88 2.10 -2.40 -9.39
C ALA A 88 1.77 -2.13 -10.88
N LEU A 89 2.76 -1.79 -11.67
CA LEU A 89 2.68 -1.48 -13.09
C LEU A 89 3.97 -1.93 -13.79
N GLY A 90 4.14 -3.22 -14.03
CA GLY A 90 4.98 -3.84 -15.06
C GLY A 90 6.15 -3.06 -15.69
N THR A 91 6.92 -2.29 -14.90
CA THR A 91 8.10 -1.58 -15.41
C THR A 91 9.29 -2.53 -15.36
N SER A 92 10.03 -2.61 -16.46
CA SER A 92 11.28 -3.39 -16.53
C SER A 92 12.26 -2.94 -15.45
N ASP A 93 13.07 -3.85 -14.91
CA ASP A 93 14.07 -3.64 -13.83
C ASP A 93 15.07 -2.49 -14.07
N ALA A 94 15.07 -1.88 -15.25
CA ALA A 94 16.03 -0.84 -15.65
C ALA A 94 15.53 0.60 -15.47
N THR A 95 14.24 0.82 -15.14
CA THR A 95 13.67 2.17 -15.09
C THR A 95 13.19 2.51 -13.69
N ILE A 96 13.75 3.57 -13.09
CA ILE A 96 13.24 4.14 -11.84
C ILE A 96 11.97 4.92 -12.16
N ASN A 97 10.82 4.41 -11.72
CA ASN A 97 9.53 5.07 -11.93
C ASN A 97 9.25 6.07 -10.80
N LEU A 98 9.44 7.36 -11.09
CA LEU A 98 9.13 8.45 -10.16
C LEU A 98 7.70 8.99 -10.27
N ALA A 99 6.87 8.43 -11.17
CA ALA A 99 5.47 8.83 -11.31
C ALA A 99 4.56 8.26 -10.22
N LEU A 100 5.03 7.24 -9.50
CA LEU A 100 4.28 6.59 -8.43
C LEU A 100 4.92 6.92 -7.07
N ASN A 101 4.12 7.49 -6.18
CA ASN A 101 4.49 7.65 -4.78
C ASN A 101 4.03 6.39 -4.02
N VAL A 102 4.91 5.39 -3.97
CA VAL A 102 4.66 4.13 -3.28
C VAL A 102 5.55 4.08 -2.03
N PRO A 103 4.99 3.84 -0.84
CA PRO A 103 5.81 3.70 0.36
C PRO A 103 6.79 2.52 0.21
N PRO A 104 7.99 2.64 0.78
CA PRO A 104 8.93 1.52 0.80
C PRO A 104 8.33 0.36 1.61
N TYR A 105 8.62 -0.85 1.18
CA TYR A 105 8.23 -2.05 1.92
C TYR A 105 9.01 -2.11 3.27
N THR A 106 8.28 -2.21 4.36
CA THR A 106 8.85 -2.27 5.71
C THR A 106 8.50 -3.56 6.47
N GLY A 107 7.90 -4.55 5.79
CA GLY A 107 7.57 -5.86 6.39
C GLY A 107 6.09 -6.00 6.80
N GLU A 108 5.22 -5.16 6.28
CA GLU A 108 3.80 -5.14 6.62
C GLU A 108 3.07 -6.44 6.27
N ASP A 109 3.57 -7.20 5.28
CA ASP A 109 2.93 -8.45 4.84
C ASP A 109 2.79 -9.46 5.98
N ASP A 110 3.77 -9.53 6.87
CA ASP A 110 3.74 -10.45 8.01
C ASP A 110 2.68 -10.02 9.03
N VAL A 111 2.56 -8.71 9.29
CA VAL A 111 1.56 -8.14 10.20
C VAL A 111 0.16 -8.30 9.61
N ILE A 112 -0.02 -8.01 8.33
CA ILE A 112 -1.30 -8.16 7.63
C ILE A 112 -1.69 -9.63 7.59
N GLY A 113 -0.76 -10.53 7.26
CA GLY A 113 -1.00 -11.97 7.19
C GLY A 113 -1.43 -12.57 8.53
N SER A 114 -0.76 -12.18 9.63
CA SER A 114 -1.15 -12.62 10.99
C SER A 114 -2.52 -12.06 11.38
N THR A 115 -2.78 -10.78 11.12
CA THR A 115 -4.06 -10.13 11.41
C THR A 115 -5.22 -10.79 10.67
N ILE A 116 -5.05 -11.11 9.38
CA ILE A 116 -6.07 -11.84 8.61
C ILE A 116 -6.32 -13.22 9.21
N SER A 117 -5.24 -13.93 9.59
CA SER A 117 -5.34 -15.24 10.21
C SER A 117 -6.10 -15.19 11.54
N ASP A 118 -5.83 -14.18 12.36
CA ASP A 118 -6.52 -13.95 13.62
C ASP A 118 -8.02 -13.67 13.39
N ILE A 119 -8.37 -12.82 12.43
CA ILE A 119 -9.76 -12.53 12.06
C ILE A 119 -10.49 -13.82 11.63
N VAL A 120 -9.85 -14.66 10.82
CA VAL A 120 -10.43 -15.94 10.42
C VAL A 120 -10.64 -16.87 11.62
N ALA A 121 -9.69 -16.89 12.55
CA ALA A 121 -9.74 -17.73 13.74
C ALA A 121 -10.85 -17.33 14.73
N THR A 122 -11.27 -16.04 14.76
CA THR A 122 -12.38 -15.59 15.62
C THR A 122 -13.74 -16.17 15.21
N GLY A 123 -13.88 -16.67 13.98
CA GLY A 123 -15.15 -17.14 13.42
C GLY A 123 -16.14 -16.03 13.06
N GLU A 124 -15.74 -14.75 13.15
CA GLU A 124 -16.61 -13.59 12.90
C GLU A 124 -16.69 -13.20 11.40
N MET A 125 -16.07 -13.97 10.51
CA MET A 125 -16.07 -13.70 9.07
C MET A 125 -17.48 -13.52 8.49
N SER A 126 -18.46 -14.27 8.97
CA SER A 126 -19.85 -14.15 8.52
C SER A 126 -20.44 -12.77 8.80
N ASN A 127 -20.04 -12.13 9.90
CA ASN A 127 -20.47 -10.78 10.27
C ASN A 127 -19.85 -9.71 9.36
N LEU A 128 -18.65 -9.97 8.83
CA LEU A 128 -17.92 -9.06 7.94
C LEU A 128 -18.34 -9.18 6.47
N LEU A 129 -18.92 -10.32 6.07
CA LEU A 129 -19.33 -10.60 4.69
C LEU A 129 -20.78 -10.20 4.40
N GLY A 130 -21.53 -9.73 5.40
CA GLY A 130 -22.91 -9.27 5.25
C GLY A 130 -23.04 -7.85 4.75
N TYR A 131 -24.27 -7.36 4.65
CA TYR A 131 -24.54 -5.94 4.44
C TYR A 131 -24.16 -5.15 5.69
N LEU A 132 -23.13 -4.33 5.58
CA LEU A 132 -22.64 -3.50 6.67
C LEU A 132 -23.32 -2.12 6.64
N PRO A 133 -23.40 -1.44 7.79
CA PRO A 133 -23.80 -0.03 7.84
C PRO A 133 -22.93 0.83 6.92
N HIS A 134 -23.50 1.82 6.24
CA HIS A 134 -22.75 2.68 5.31
C HIS A 134 -21.58 3.42 5.94
N GLN A 135 -21.65 3.70 7.22
CA GLN A 135 -20.55 4.31 7.99
C GLN A 135 -19.45 3.30 8.36
N GLY A 136 -19.67 2.01 8.20
CA GLY A 136 -18.86 0.94 8.76
C GLY A 136 -19.33 0.48 10.14
N LEU A 137 -18.80 -0.64 10.61
CA LEU A 137 -19.16 -1.21 11.91
C LEU A 137 -18.76 -0.25 13.05
N ARG A 138 -19.62 -0.16 14.07
CA ARG A 138 -19.40 0.73 15.22
C ARG A 138 -18.08 0.43 15.93
N GLN A 139 -17.79 -0.85 16.17
CA GLN A 139 -16.54 -1.28 16.80
C GLN A 139 -15.28 -0.83 16.03
N HIS A 140 -15.33 -0.84 14.69
CA HIS A 140 -14.21 -0.36 13.87
C HIS A 140 -14.09 1.17 13.95
N ARG A 141 -15.22 1.91 13.99
CA ARG A 141 -15.23 3.35 14.15
C ARG A 141 -14.69 3.78 15.52
N GLU A 142 -15.05 3.07 16.59
CA GLU A 142 -14.53 3.28 17.94
C GLU A 142 -13.01 3.02 18.03
N ALA A 143 -12.51 1.98 17.33
CA ALA A 143 -11.07 1.73 17.23
C ALA A 143 -10.33 2.88 16.52
N ILE A 144 -10.93 3.45 15.46
CA ILE A 144 -10.38 4.61 14.73
C ILE A 144 -10.37 5.84 15.63
N VAL A 145 -11.41 6.09 16.43
CA VAL A 145 -11.44 7.18 17.42
C VAL A 145 -10.25 7.07 18.38
N GLY A 146 -9.99 5.85 18.91
CA GLY A 146 -8.82 5.60 19.76
C GLY A 146 -7.51 5.90 19.07
N TRP A 147 -7.36 5.48 17.81
CA TRP A 147 -6.15 5.76 17.03
C TRP A 147 -5.99 7.27 16.74
N LEU A 148 -7.04 7.97 16.33
CA LEU A 148 -7.02 9.41 16.08
C LEU A 148 -6.65 10.21 17.34
N ALA A 149 -7.09 9.77 18.52
CA ALA A 149 -6.70 10.40 19.78
C ALA A 149 -5.18 10.35 20.02
N THR A 150 -4.47 9.29 19.58
CA THR A 150 -3.01 9.24 19.66
C THR A 150 -2.32 10.28 18.77
N LEU A 151 -3.02 10.78 17.76
CA LEU A 151 -2.56 11.83 16.84
C LEU A 151 -3.04 13.24 17.27
N GLY A 152 -3.68 13.36 18.44
CA GLY A 152 -4.20 14.62 18.94
C GLY A 152 -5.55 15.06 18.35
N VAL A 153 -6.21 14.18 17.57
CA VAL A 153 -7.52 14.46 16.98
C VAL A 153 -8.63 13.94 17.90
N THR A 154 -9.48 14.83 18.40
CA THR A 154 -10.64 14.47 19.19
C THR A 154 -11.85 14.26 18.27
N SER A 155 -12.48 13.10 18.36
CA SER A 155 -13.66 12.74 17.58
C SER A 155 -14.50 11.72 18.35
N ASP A 156 -15.72 11.48 17.90
CA ASP A 156 -16.54 10.35 18.36
C ASP A 156 -16.88 9.41 17.19
N ALA A 157 -17.39 8.23 17.50
CA ALA A 157 -17.67 7.22 16.50
C ALA A 157 -18.74 7.63 15.47
N GLU A 158 -19.62 8.57 15.81
CA GLU A 158 -20.66 9.03 14.89
C GLU A 158 -20.12 10.02 13.84
N GLN A 159 -18.93 10.58 14.07
CA GLN A 159 -18.23 11.46 13.14
C GLN A 159 -17.32 10.67 12.18
N ILE A 160 -17.15 9.35 12.38
CA ILE A 160 -16.27 8.50 11.58
C ILE A 160 -17.07 7.80 10.49
N PHE A 161 -16.56 7.87 9.26
CA PHE A 161 -17.02 7.12 8.10
C PHE A 161 -15.87 6.31 7.53
N ILE A 162 -16.03 4.99 7.46
CA ILE A 162 -15.03 4.09 6.88
C ILE A 162 -15.25 4.00 5.38
N THR A 163 -14.21 4.28 4.60
CA THR A 163 -14.25 4.32 3.15
C THR A 163 -13.27 3.31 2.53
N HIS A 164 -13.38 3.06 1.23
CA HIS A 164 -12.45 2.23 0.46
C HIS A 164 -11.19 3.02 0.09
N GLY A 165 -10.49 3.54 1.09
CA GLY A 165 -9.28 4.33 0.93
C GLY A 165 -9.52 5.83 0.70
N GLY A 166 -8.43 6.61 0.71
CA GLY A 166 -8.45 8.07 0.65
C GLY A 166 -9.09 8.64 -0.62
N GLN A 167 -8.94 7.99 -1.77
CA GLN A 167 -9.56 8.42 -3.02
C GLN A 167 -11.09 8.38 -2.95
N HIS A 168 -11.65 7.35 -2.31
CA HIS A 168 -13.09 7.24 -2.08
C HIS A 168 -13.56 8.30 -1.08
N ALA A 169 -12.81 8.54 0.00
CA ALA A 169 -13.11 9.60 0.96
C ALA A 169 -13.14 10.97 0.29
N LEU A 170 -12.15 11.29 -0.55
CA LEU A 170 -12.12 12.55 -1.30
C LEU A 170 -13.31 12.69 -2.25
N SER A 171 -13.67 11.61 -2.95
CA SER A 171 -14.82 11.61 -3.86
C SER A 171 -16.13 11.95 -3.13
N ILE A 172 -16.33 11.33 -1.97
CA ILE A 172 -17.50 11.61 -1.12
C ILE A 172 -17.47 13.06 -0.62
N ALA A 173 -16.36 13.50 -0.03
CA ALA A 173 -16.24 14.83 0.55
C ALA A 173 -16.45 15.93 -0.49
N LEU A 174 -15.80 15.82 -1.65
CA LEU A 174 -15.97 16.79 -2.73
C LEU A 174 -17.38 16.77 -3.30
N GLY A 175 -18.00 15.60 -3.48
CA GLY A 175 -19.38 15.48 -3.95
C GLY A 175 -20.40 16.13 -3.02
N MET A 176 -20.08 16.30 -1.73
CA MET A 176 -20.93 16.99 -0.77
C MET A 176 -20.84 18.52 -0.86
N ILE A 177 -19.68 19.07 -1.24
CA ILE A 177 -19.37 20.51 -1.11
C ILE A 177 -19.14 21.22 -2.44
N ALA A 178 -18.93 20.48 -3.55
CA ALA A 178 -18.69 21.02 -4.88
C ALA A 178 -19.66 20.46 -5.91
N ARG A 179 -19.91 21.21 -6.97
CA ARG A 179 -20.76 20.85 -8.11
C ARG A 179 -19.94 20.86 -9.41
N PRO A 180 -20.37 20.13 -10.45
CA PRO A 180 -19.74 20.22 -11.77
C PRO A 180 -19.64 21.68 -12.23
N GLY A 181 -18.45 22.09 -12.67
CA GLY A 181 -18.16 23.48 -13.09
C GLY A 181 -17.59 24.36 -11.98
N ASP A 182 -17.65 23.97 -10.71
CA ASP A 182 -17.03 24.71 -9.62
C ASP A 182 -15.51 24.71 -9.74
N THR A 183 -14.90 25.81 -9.28
CA THR A 183 -13.46 25.94 -9.14
C THR A 183 -13.02 25.47 -7.75
N ILE A 184 -12.06 24.54 -7.73
CA ILE A 184 -11.41 24.05 -6.51
C ILE A 184 -9.97 24.53 -6.55
N LEU A 185 -9.52 25.23 -5.52
CA LEU A 185 -8.12 25.62 -5.36
C LEU A 185 -7.32 24.40 -4.93
N THR A 186 -6.11 24.26 -5.48
CA THR A 186 -5.15 23.21 -5.07
C THR A 186 -3.77 23.85 -4.95
N GLU A 187 -2.84 23.14 -4.35
CA GLU A 187 -1.43 23.46 -4.50
C GLU A 187 -1.02 23.36 -5.98
N ALA A 188 -0.05 24.16 -6.43
CA ALA A 188 0.45 24.16 -7.82
C ALA A 188 0.91 22.77 -8.25
N PHE A 189 1.52 22.01 -7.34
CA PHE A 189 1.74 20.57 -7.47
C PHE A 189 0.80 19.88 -6.52
N THR A 190 -0.02 18.95 -6.99
CA THR A 190 -1.04 18.31 -6.19
C THR A 190 -1.11 16.81 -6.44
N TYR A 191 -1.85 16.11 -5.61
CA TYR A 191 -2.06 14.67 -5.71
C TYR A 191 -2.75 14.30 -7.04
N SER A 192 -2.20 13.30 -7.75
CA SER A 192 -2.73 12.84 -9.03
C SER A 192 -4.17 12.35 -8.97
N GLY A 193 -4.60 11.81 -7.84
CA GLY A 193 -5.99 11.41 -7.61
C GLY A 193 -6.95 12.60 -7.58
N MET A 194 -6.50 13.79 -7.16
CA MET A 194 -7.30 15.03 -7.26
C MET A 194 -7.49 15.46 -8.71
N LEU A 195 -6.44 15.34 -9.55
CA LEU A 195 -6.54 15.57 -10.99
C LEU A 195 -7.57 14.63 -11.64
N ALA A 196 -7.53 13.34 -11.30
CA ALA A 196 -8.49 12.36 -11.81
C ALA A 196 -9.94 12.68 -11.38
N LEU A 197 -10.16 13.03 -10.10
CA LEU A 197 -11.48 13.42 -9.60
C LEU A 197 -12.01 14.68 -10.29
N SER A 198 -11.16 15.65 -10.60
CA SER A 198 -11.58 16.87 -11.28
C SER A 198 -12.12 16.59 -12.68
N VAL A 199 -11.44 15.72 -13.42
CA VAL A 199 -11.91 15.28 -14.76
C VAL A 199 -13.23 14.52 -14.64
N GLN A 200 -13.28 13.55 -13.71
CA GLN A 200 -14.47 12.70 -13.53
C GLN A 200 -15.73 13.49 -13.17
N ASN A 201 -15.59 14.51 -12.33
CA ASN A 201 -16.69 15.29 -11.80
C ASN A 201 -16.84 16.68 -12.45
N SER A 202 -16.06 16.97 -13.50
CA SER A 202 -16.08 18.25 -14.22
C SER A 202 -15.79 19.46 -13.34
N TYR A 203 -14.92 19.31 -12.32
CA TYR A 203 -14.40 20.43 -11.55
C TYR A 203 -13.28 21.15 -12.31
N ARG A 204 -13.14 22.44 -12.09
CA ARG A 204 -11.98 23.21 -12.54
C ARG A 204 -10.97 23.29 -11.42
N LEU A 205 -9.70 22.99 -11.69
CA LEU A 205 -8.65 23.15 -10.69
C LEU A 205 -7.88 24.45 -10.98
N GLN A 206 -7.67 25.23 -9.93
CA GLN A 206 -6.79 26.39 -9.95
C GLN A 206 -5.62 26.15 -9.00
N GLY A 207 -4.41 26.09 -9.55
CA GLY A 207 -3.18 25.94 -8.78
C GLY A 207 -2.80 27.24 -8.05
N VAL A 208 -2.45 27.12 -6.78
CA VAL A 208 -1.94 28.18 -5.91
C VAL A 208 -0.44 27.99 -5.73
N ALA A 209 0.34 29.05 -5.78
CA ALA A 209 1.79 28.97 -5.62
C ALA A 209 2.18 28.33 -4.27
N ILE A 210 3.25 27.56 -4.31
CA ILE A 210 3.87 26.93 -3.14
C ILE A 210 5.36 27.27 -3.08
N ASP A 211 5.93 27.22 -1.89
CA ASP A 211 7.37 27.34 -1.64
C ASP A 211 7.86 26.19 -0.72
N GLY A 212 9.04 26.35 -0.12
CA GLY A 212 9.61 25.34 0.78
C GLY A 212 8.83 25.07 2.05
N GLU A 213 7.87 25.93 2.39
CA GLU A 213 7.00 25.79 3.58
C GLU A 213 5.51 25.60 3.20
N GLY A 214 5.22 25.20 1.96
CA GLY A 214 3.89 24.89 1.46
C GLY A 214 3.19 26.06 0.75
N LEU A 215 1.89 26.19 0.89
CA LEU A 215 1.09 27.24 0.24
C LEU A 215 1.55 28.64 0.61
N VAL A 216 1.69 29.50 -0.42
CA VAL A 216 1.96 30.94 -0.24
C VAL A 216 0.66 31.67 0.07
N PRO A 217 0.51 32.28 1.28
CA PRO A 217 -0.75 32.84 1.74
C PRO A 217 -1.30 33.93 0.81
N GLU A 218 -0.44 34.85 0.32
CA GLU A 218 -0.83 35.95 -0.56
C GLU A 218 -1.38 35.42 -1.90
N SER A 219 -0.77 34.35 -2.43
CA SER A 219 -1.25 33.69 -3.65
C SER A 219 -2.59 33.00 -3.45
N LEU A 220 -2.83 32.45 -2.24
CA LEU A 220 -4.10 31.82 -1.88
C LEU A 220 -5.21 32.86 -1.80
N ASP A 221 -4.98 33.98 -1.11
CA ASP A 221 -5.96 35.09 -0.98
C ASP A 221 -6.31 35.66 -2.36
N LEU A 222 -5.31 35.84 -3.22
CA LEU A 222 -5.52 36.28 -4.59
C LEU A 222 -6.37 35.29 -5.39
N ALA A 223 -6.04 34.00 -5.33
CA ALA A 223 -6.78 32.96 -6.04
C ALA A 223 -8.25 32.86 -5.59
N PHE A 224 -8.54 33.01 -4.29
CA PHE A 224 -9.92 33.06 -3.79
C PHE A 224 -10.66 34.28 -4.35
N SER A 225 -10.02 35.45 -4.36
CA SER A 225 -10.67 36.70 -4.84
C SER A 225 -10.92 36.67 -6.36
N GLU A 226 -9.99 36.13 -7.15
CA GLU A 226 -10.10 36.09 -8.61
C GLU A 226 -11.07 35.02 -9.11
N THR A 227 -11.12 33.86 -8.44
CA THR A 227 -11.90 32.73 -8.94
C THR A 227 -13.28 32.61 -8.30
N GLY A 228 -13.50 33.23 -7.14
CA GLY A 228 -14.67 33.02 -6.32
C GLY A 228 -14.79 31.58 -5.79
N ALA A 229 -13.71 30.81 -5.82
CA ALA A 229 -13.68 29.45 -5.29
C ALA A 229 -14.09 29.41 -3.81
N ARG A 230 -14.67 28.29 -3.40
CA ARG A 230 -15.13 28.08 -2.01
C ARG A 230 -14.51 26.85 -1.38
N VAL A 231 -13.73 26.09 -2.16
CA VAL A 231 -13.11 24.84 -1.76
C VAL A 231 -11.62 24.93 -2.04
N LEU A 232 -10.82 24.54 -1.05
CA LEU A 232 -9.39 24.35 -1.15
C LEU A 232 -9.10 22.87 -0.83
N TYR A 233 -8.38 22.18 -1.70
CA TYR A 233 -7.73 20.92 -1.42
C TYR A 233 -6.24 21.15 -1.24
N CYS A 234 -5.67 20.76 -0.11
CA CYS A 234 -4.24 20.85 0.15
C CYS A 234 -3.75 19.70 1.02
N MET A 235 -2.44 19.48 1.02
CA MET A 235 -1.73 18.50 1.85
C MET A 235 -0.80 19.23 2.81
N PRO A 236 -1.26 19.61 3.99
CA PRO A 236 -0.48 20.44 4.91
C PRO A 236 0.72 19.71 5.52
N THR A 237 0.70 18.39 5.55
CA THR A 237 1.78 17.56 6.09
C THR A 237 2.30 16.63 5.01
N LEU A 238 3.62 16.69 4.73
CA LEU A 238 4.29 15.88 3.71
C LEU A 238 3.63 16.02 2.33
N GLN A 239 3.54 17.26 1.86
CA GLN A 239 2.99 17.62 0.56
C GLN A 239 3.58 16.76 -0.57
N THR A 240 2.74 16.19 -1.41
CA THR A 240 3.16 15.40 -2.55
C THR A 240 3.15 16.24 -3.83
N PRO A 241 4.27 16.42 -4.55
CA PRO A 241 5.52 15.62 -4.43
C PRO A 241 6.66 16.29 -3.65
N THR A 242 6.49 17.47 -3.06
CA THR A 242 7.59 18.28 -2.54
C THR A 242 8.10 17.87 -1.15
N GLY A 243 7.27 17.15 -0.37
CA GLY A 243 7.55 16.82 1.02
C GLY A 243 7.44 18.01 1.97
N ALA A 244 7.02 19.18 1.51
CA ALA A 244 6.86 20.36 2.34
C ALA A 244 5.85 20.13 3.46
N ILE A 245 6.08 20.78 4.60
CA ILE A 245 5.17 20.82 5.75
C ILE A 245 4.78 22.27 5.93
N ILE A 246 3.48 22.55 5.91
CA ILE A 246 2.99 23.91 6.16
C ILE A 246 3.30 24.28 7.62
N ALA A 247 4.20 25.26 7.79
CA ALA A 247 4.48 25.79 9.12
C ALA A 247 3.23 26.48 9.69
N ALA A 248 3.01 26.32 10.99
CA ALA A 248 1.87 26.91 11.67
C ALA A 248 1.82 28.43 11.38
N ILE A 249 0.80 28.82 10.64
CA ILE A 249 0.37 30.21 10.34
C ILE A 249 1.49 31.19 10.01
N ARG A 250 1.80 31.31 8.74
CA ARG A 250 2.82 32.25 8.22
C ARG A 250 2.43 33.73 8.23
N SER A 251 1.15 34.08 8.41
CA SER A 251 0.70 35.49 8.28
C SER A 251 -0.62 35.76 9.00
N PRO A 252 -0.79 36.98 9.54
CA PRO A 252 -2.08 37.47 10.09
C PRO A 252 -3.22 37.48 9.07
N GLY A 253 -2.92 37.44 7.76
CA GLY A 253 -3.90 37.33 6.67
C GLY A 253 -4.46 35.93 6.44
N ALA A 254 -3.78 34.89 6.93
CA ALA A 254 -4.18 33.49 6.77
C ALA A 254 -5.38 33.08 7.67
N LYS A 255 -6.25 34.03 8.02
CA LYS A 255 -7.50 33.77 8.77
C LYS A 255 -8.38 32.68 8.15
N HIS A 256 -8.27 32.47 6.84
CA HIS A 256 -8.98 31.43 6.13
C HIS A 256 -8.35 30.03 6.35
N LEU A 257 -7.01 29.92 6.37
CA LEU A 257 -6.33 28.64 6.61
C LEU A 257 -6.49 28.18 8.07
N ALA A 258 -6.40 29.10 9.03
CA ALA A 258 -6.62 28.77 10.44
C ALA A 258 -8.03 28.21 10.73
N LYS A 259 -9.03 28.64 9.95
CA LYS A 259 -10.42 28.18 10.08
C LYS A 259 -10.67 26.79 9.44
N LEU A 260 -9.75 26.33 8.59
CA LEU A 260 -9.82 25.02 7.93
C LEU A 260 -9.02 23.94 8.69
N MET A 261 -8.14 24.35 9.62
CA MET A 261 -7.25 23.44 10.37
C MET A 261 -7.69 23.26 11.84
N THR A 262 -8.75 23.91 12.27
CA THR A 262 -9.44 23.71 13.57
C THR A 262 -10.80 23.04 13.37
#